data_a698ba1229fd681b65960dd6b40d888f
#
_entry.id   a698ba1229fd681b65960dd6b40d888f
#
_cell.length_a   1.000
_cell.length_b   1.000
_cell.length_c   1.000
_cell.angle_alpha   90.00
_cell.angle_beta   90.00
_cell.angle_gamma   90.00
#
_symmetry.space_group_name_H-M   'P 1'
#
loop_
_entity.id
_entity.type
_entity.pdbx_description
1 polymer ?
#
loop_
_entity_poly.entity_id
_entity_poly.type
_entity_poly.pdbx_seq_one_letter_code
_entity_poly.pdbx_strand_id
1 'polypeptide(L)'
;MAYETIVIDIGTFTASADLSSSQYYFVKMSAEGTVTVCAAVTDKPIGVLQNKPASGEQAIVRVFGVSKVSADATLAAGDVVGTSADGQCQPVVAGTETTVYNCGQALTAGAAGTLQSVLVTISNSRAA
;
A
#
# COMPACT_ATOMS: atom_id res chain seq x y z
N MET A 1 20.52 1.41 13.60
CA MET A 1 19.66 2.57 13.81
C MET A 1 18.31 2.11 14.32
N ALA A 2 17.79 2.75 15.34
CA ALA A 2 16.51 2.39 15.91
C ALA A 2 15.44 3.41 15.49
N TYR A 3 14.28 2.92 15.10
CA TYR A 3 13.12 3.76 14.80
C TYR A 3 12.00 3.40 15.75
N GLU A 4 11.34 4.41 16.29
CA GLU A 4 10.10 4.23 17.02
C GLU A 4 8.98 4.87 16.20
N THR A 5 7.94 4.10 15.93
CA THR A 5 6.78 4.61 15.21
C THR A 5 5.51 4.14 15.88
N ILE A 6 4.47 4.96 15.75
CA ILE A 6 3.11 4.55 16.06
C ILE A 6 2.54 3.97 14.78
N VAL A 7 2.01 2.75 14.85
CA VAL A 7 1.32 2.13 13.73
C VAL A 7 -0.14 1.93 14.10
N ILE A 8 -1.02 2.06 13.12
CA ILE A 8 -2.45 1.80 13.27
C ILE A 8 -2.83 0.71 12.28
N ASP A 9 -3.21 -0.43 12.81
CA ASP A 9 -3.67 -1.58 12.02
C ASP A 9 -5.14 -1.83 12.30
N ILE A 10 -5.90 -2.11 11.24
CA ILE A 10 -7.30 -2.52 11.35
C ILE A 10 -7.36 -4.00 11.02
N GLY A 11 -7.85 -4.80 11.97
CA GLY A 11 -7.92 -6.26 11.83
C GLY A 11 -9.34 -6.80 11.69
N THR A 12 -10.32 -5.94 11.43
CA THR A 12 -11.73 -6.35 11.34
C THR A 12 -12.20 -6.60 9.91
N PHE A 13 -11.35 -6.40 8.92
CA PHE A 13 -11.68 -6.67 7.53
C PHE A 13 -11.55 -8.14 7.18
N THR A 14 -12.30 -8.55 6.15
CA THR A 14 -12.23 -9.90 5.58
C THR A 14 -11.72 -9.80 4.16
N ALA A 15 -10.86 -10.74 3.74
CA ALA A 15 -10.39 -10.80 2.36
C ALA A 15 -11.51 -11.30 1.45
N SER A 16 -11.81 -10.55 0.38
CA SER A 16 -12.84 -10.94 -0.58
C SER A 16 -12.34 -11.91 -1.64
N ALA A 17 -11.03 -12.15 -1.68
CA ALA A 17 -10.38 -13.08 -2.58
C ALA A 17 -9.17 -13.68 -1.86
N ASP A 18 -8.51 -14.66 -2.48
CA ASP A 18 -7.28 -15.21 -1.93
C ASP A 18 -6.16 -14.18 -2.06
N LEU A 19 -5.75 -13.60 -0.95
CA LEU A 19 -4.68 -12.59 -0.86
C LEU A 19 -3.39 -13.17 -0.26
N SER A 20 -3.23 -14.48 -0.25
CA SER A 20 -2.08 -15.13 0.38
C SER A 20 -0.75 -14.79 -0.30
N SER A 21 -0.77 -14.33 -1.55
CA SER A 21 0.41 -13.87 -2.28
C SER A 21 0.54 -12.34 -2.32
N SER A 22 -0.32 -11.61 -1.63
CA SER A 22 -0.40 -10.15 -1.69
C SER A 22 -0.01 -9.47 -0.38
N GLN A 23 0.72 -10.16 0.49
CA GLN A 23 1.25 -9.53 1.70
C GLN A 23 2.15 -8.35 1.31
N TYR A 24 1.98 -7.23 2.02
CA TYR A 24 2.69 -5.96 1.76
C TYR A 24 2.31 -5.29 0.44
N TYR A 25 1.14 -5.60 -0.08
CA TYR A 25 0.55 -4.89 -1.21
C TYR A 25 -0.49 -3.90 -0.70
N PHE A 26 -0.77 -2.88 -1.51
CA PHE A 26 -1.87 -1.96 -1.23
C PHE A 26 -3.20 -2.66 -1.45
N VAL A 27 -4.13 -2.46 -0.53
CA VAL A 27 -5.48 -3.00 -0.62
C VAL A 27 -6.52 -1.90 -0.58
N LYS A 28 -7.67 -2.18 -1.16
CA LYS A 28 -8.82 -1.28 -1.22
C LYS A 28 -10.06 -1.96 -0.66
N MET A 29 -11.06 -1.17 -0.32
CA MET A 29 -12.38 -1.72 0.02
C MET A 29 -13.03 -2.31 -1.23
N SER A 30 -13.42 -3.56 -1.16
CA SER A 30 -14.19 -4.21 -2.23
C SER A 30 -15.70 -4.15 -1.96
N ALA A 31 -16.08 -4.13 -0.70
CA ALA A 31 -17.44 -3.93 -0.22
C ALA A 31 -17.35 -3.55 1.26
N GLU A 32 -18.49 -3.33 1.92
CA GLU A 32 -18.50 -3.07 3.34
C GLU A 32 -17.86 -4.23 4.11
N GLY A 33 -16.83 -3.92 4.88
CA GLY A 33 -16.12 -4.91 5.70
C GLY A 33 -15.17 -5.83 4.96
N THR A 34 -15.02 -5.71 3.65
CA THR A 34 -14.14 -6.57 2.87
C THR A 34 -13.11 -5.78 2.07
N VAL A 35 -11.94 -6.39 1.88
CA VAL A 35 -10.83 -5.77 1.15
C VAL A 35 -10.31 -6.71 0.07
N THR A 36 -9.71 -6.13 -0.96
CA THR A 36 -8.97 -6.84 -2.00
C THR A 36 -7.75 -6.03 -2.41
N VAL A 37 -6.82 -6.65 -3.11
CA VAL A 37 -5.63 -5.96 -3.62
C VAL A 37 -6.02 -4.93 -4.66
N CYS A 38 -5.31 -3.79 -4.68
CA CYS A 38 -5.51 -2.79 -5.73
C CYS A 38 -5.11 -3.37 -7.08
N ALA A 39 -5.89 -3.08 -8.10
CA ALA A 39 -5.72 -3.64 -9.44
C ALA A 39 -5.60 -2.58 -10.52
N ALA A 40 -5.65 -1.31 -10.17
CA ALA A 40 -5.50 -0.19 -11.09
C ALA A 40 -4.82 0.99 -10.37
N VAL A 41 -4.09 1.80 -11.13
CA VAL A 41 -3.42 2.98 -10.58
C VAL A 41 -4.42 4.01 -10.04
N THR A 42 -5.66 3.96 -10.51
CA THR A 42 -6.74 4.84 -10.08
C THR A 42 -7.49 4.35 -8.85
N ASP A 43 -7.18 3.16 -8.35
CA ASP A 43 -7.81 2.63 -7.15
C ASP A 43 -7.45 3.46 -5.93
N LYS A 44 -8.35 3.47 -4.94
CA LYS A 44 -8.19 4.21 -3.68
C LYS A 44 -7.75 3.24 -2.58
N PRO A 45 -6.44 3.12 -2.30
CA PRO A 45 -6.01 2.24 -1.23
C PRO A 45 -6.47 2.74 0.13
N ILE A 46 -6.73 1.81 1.04
CA ILE A 46 -6.96 2.13 2.45
C ILE A 46 -5.72 1.85 3.31
N GLY A 47 -4.81 1.03 2.82
CA GLY A 47 -3.61 0.68 3.55
C GLY A 47 -2.85 -0.44 2.89
N VAL A 48 -1.94 -1.02 3.66
CA VAL A 48 -1.03 -2.09 3.25
C VAL A 48 -1.39 -3.37 4.00
N LEU A 49 -1.58 -4.45 3.26
CA LEU A 49 -1.91 -5.75 3.83
C LEU A 49 -0.72 -6.30 4.63
N GLN A 50 -0.95 -6.68 5.88
CA GLN A 50 0.11 -7.13 6.78
C GLN A 50 0.19 -8.65 6.92
N ASN A 51 -0.85 -9.38 6.55
CA ASN A 51 -0.89 -10.84 6.65
C ASN A 51 -1.17 -11.49 5.29
N LYS A 52 -1.41 -12.79 5.28
CA LYS A 52 -1.62 -13.57 4.07
C LYS A 52 -2.97 -14.28 4.11
N PRO A 53 -4.09 -13.55 4.09
CA PRO A 53 -5.40 -14.18 4.23
C PRO A 53 -5.81 -14.91 2.94
N ALA A 54 -6.38 -16.10 3.10
CA ALA A 54 -7.14 -16.73 2.04
C ALA A 54 -8.52 -16.07 1.95
N SER A 55 -9.27 -16.37 0.89
CA SER A 55 -10.63 -15.83 0.73
C SER A 55 -11.48 -16.12 1.96
N GLY A 56 -12.13 -15.11 2.51
CA GLY A 56 -12.99 -15.24 3.68
C GLY A 56 -12.26 -15.15 5.02
N GLU A 57 -10.93 -15.08 5.03
CA GLU A 57 -10.15 -14.95 6.25
C GLU A 57 -9.94 -13.49 6.65
N GLN A 58 -9.55 -13.28 7.90
CA GLN A 58 -9.26 -11.96 8.43
C GLN A 58 -8.07 -11.34 7.71
N ALA A 59 -8.25 -10.11 7.25
CA ALA A 59 -7.20 -9.29 6.68
C ALA A 59 -6.80 -8.20 7.66
N ILE A 60 -5.51 -8.08 7.93
CA ILE A 60 -4.95 -7.02 8.77
C ILE A 60 -4.32 -5.97 7.87
N VAL A 61 -4.80 -4.73 7.97
CA VAL A 61 -4.41 -3.63 7.09
C VAL A 61 -3.78 -2.51 7.90
N ARG A 62 -2.55 -2.14 7.56
CA ARG A 62 -1.89 -0.98 8.17
C ARG A 62 -2.33 0.27 7.46
N VAL A 63 -3.00 1.15 8.18
CA VAL A 63 -3.55 2.38 7.62
C VAL A 63 -2.72 3.61 7.95
N PHE A 64 -1.79 3.50 8.90
CA PHE A 64 -0.86 4.56 9.26
C PHE A 64 0.41 3.97 9.86
N GLY A 65 1.55 4.59 9.60
CA GLY A 65 2.84 4.22 10.16
C GLY A 65 3.78 3.59 9.15
N VAL A 66 4.93 3.15 9.60
CA VAL A 66 5.93 2.54 8.72
C VAL A 66 5.55 1.09 8.42
N SER A 67 5.51 0.75 7.16
CA SER A 67 5.23 -0.61 6.68
C SER A 67 6.23 -1.03 5.62
N LYS A 68 6.45 -2.33 5.52
CA LYS A 68 7.05 -2.91 4.31
C LYS A 68 6.02 -2.86 3.20
N VAL A 69 6.46 -2.49 2.00
CA VAL A 69 5.62 -2.50 0.81
C VAL A 69 6.43 -3.08 -0.35
N SER A 70 5.81 -3.97 -1.11
CA SER A 70 6.44 -4.52 -2.30
C SER A 70 6.53 -3.45 -3.38
N ALA A 71 7.71 -3.20 -3.91
CA ALA A 71 7.94 -2.18 -4.93
C ALA A 71 7.81 -2.75 -6.33
N ASP A 72 7.12 -2.01 -7.20
CA ASP A 72 6.95 -2.36 -8.62
C ASP A 72 7.89 -1.57 -9.53
N ALA A 73 8.61 -0.62 -8.97
CA ALA A 73 9.56 0.23 -9.68
C ALA A 73 10.70 0.59 -8.73
N THR A 74 11.77 1.14 -9.28
CA THR A 74 12.88 1.66 -8.48
C THR A 74 12.40 2.87 -7.67
N LEU A 75 12.66 2.84 -6.37
CA LEU A 75 12.33 3.93 -5.46
C LEU A 75 13.60 4.60 -4.96
N ALA A 76 13.53 5.91 -4.74
CA ALA A 76 14.52 6.66 -3.99
C ALA A 76 13.93 7.06 -2.63
N ALA A 77 14.76 7.19 -1.63
CA ALA A 77 14.30 7.67 -0.33
C ALA A 77 13.71 9.08 -0.48
N GLY A 78 12.52 9.29 0.06
CA GLY A 78 11.80 10.55 -0.07
C GLY A 78 10.76 10.58 -1.18
N ASP A 79 10.73 9.59 -2.07
CA ASP A 79 9.72 9.54 -3.13
C ASP A 79 8.32 9.44 -2.55
N VAL A 80 7.39 10.22 -3.10
CA VAL A 80 5.97 10.05 -2.85
C VAL A 80 5.52 8.82 -3.63
N VAL A 81 4.75 7.94 -2.99
CA VAL A 81 4.39 6.65 -3.58
C VAL A 81 2.87 6.46 -3.64
N GLY A 82 2.45 5.66 -4.59
CA GLY A 82 1.08 5.23 -4.77
C GLY A 82 1.02 3.80 -5.24
N THR A 83 -0.18 3.30 -5.52
CA THR A 83 -0.34 1.93 -6.01
C THR A 83 -0.07 1.84 -7.50
N SER A 84 0.61 0.77 -7.90
CA SER A 84 0.67 0.35 -9.30
C SER A 84 -0.60 -0.42 -9.69
N ALA A 85 -0.67 -0.85 -10.95
CA ALA A 85 -1.76 -1.68 -11.42
C ALA A 85 -1.82 -3.06 -10.75
N ASP A 86 -0.76 -3.45 -10.06
CA ASP A 86 -0.65 -4.73 -9.36
C ASP A 86 -0.84 -4.60 -7.84
N GLY A 87 -1.12 -3.41 -7.34
CA GLY A 87 -1.18 -3.15 -5.90
C GLY A 87 0.19 -2.94 -5.24
N GLN A 88 1.26 -2.97 -6.01
CA GLN A 88 2.59 -2.71 -5.51
C GLN A 88 2.88 -1.21 -5.48
N CYS A 89 3.95 -0.84 -4.82
CA CYS A 89 4.35 0.55 -4.64
C CYS A 89 5.10 1.07 -5.86
N GLN A 90 4.74 2.26 -6.33
CA GLN A 90 5.48 2.95 -7.38
C GLN A 90 5.64 4.43 -7.02
N PRO A 91 6.68 5.10 -7.53
CA PRO A 91 6.81 6.54 -7.32
C PRO A 91 5.71 7.28 -8.08
N VAL A 92 5.20 8.36 -7.48
CA VAL A 92 4.20 9.23 -8.08
C VAL A 92 4.86 10.53 -8.48
N VAL A 93 4.80 10.85 -9.77
CA VAL A 93 5.35 12.10 -10.30
C VAL A 93 4.21 13.10 -10.50
N ALA A 94 4.23 14.18 -9.71
CA ALA A 94 3.22 15.23 -9.80
C ALA A 94 3.21 15.84 -11.20
N GLY A 95 2.00 16.08 -11.72
CA GLY A 95 1.80 16.61 -13.06
C GLY A 95 1.84 15.57 -14.16
N THR A 96 2.39 14.38 -13.92
CA THR A 96 2.44 13.28 -14.88
C THR A 96 1.43 12.21 -14.53
N GLU A 97 1.35 11.84 -13.25
CA GLU A 97 0.47 10.77 -12.75
C GLU A 97 -0.67 11.36 -11.94
N THR A 98 -1.52 12.14 -12.62
CA THR A 98 -2.54 12.96 -11.98
C THR A 98 -3.74 12.18 -11.45
N THR A 99 -3.85 10.89 -11.76
CA THR A 99 -4.96 10.04 -11.33
C THR A 99 -4.60 9.08 -10.19
N VAL A 100 -3.33 9.06 -9.79
CA VAL A 100 -2.85 8.17 -8.73
C VAL A 100 -3.02 8.85 -7.37
N TYR A 101 -3.54 8.12 -6.39
CA TYR A 101 -3.65 8.63 -5.04
C TYR A 101 -2.32 8.52 -4.31
N ASN A 102 -1.97 9.54 -3.53
CA ASN A 102 -0.77 9.54 -2.70
C ASN A 102 -1.01 8.63 -1.50
N CYS A 103 -0.12 7.67 -1.30
CA CYS A 103 -0.25 6.67 -0.23
C CYS A 103 0.79 6.84 0.86
N GLY A 104 1.83 7.61 0.63
CA GLY A 104 2.89 7.82 1.60
C GLY A 104 4.20 8.23 0.96
N GLN A 105 5.27 8.01 1.70
CA GLN A 105 6.61 8.42 1.28
C GLN A 105 7.60 7.28 1.54
N ALA A 106 8.44 6.99 0.56
CA ALA A 106 9.48 5.97 0.71
C ALA A 106 10.55 6.44 1.70
N LEU A 107 10.91 5.57 2.63
CA LEU A 107 11.97 5.84 3.60
C LEU A 107 13.28 5.18 3.20
N THR A 108 13.24 4.22 2.30
CA THR A 108 14.43 3.51 1.80
C THR A 108 14.46 3.53 0.29
N ALA A 109 15.64 3.34 -0.27
CA ALA A 109 15.83 3.21 -1.71
C ALA A 109 15.96 1.74 -2.08
N GLY A 110 15.47 1.37 -3.26
CA GLY A 110 15.61 0.00 -3.73
C GLY A 110 15.03 -0.22 -5.10
N ALA A 111 15.32 -1.39 -5.67
CA ALA A 111 14.90 -1.78 -7.00
C ALA A 111 13.49 -2.37 -7.01
N ALA A 112 12.90 -2.44 -8.21
CA ALA A 112 11.65 -3.17 -8.42
C ALA A 112 11.78 -4.62 -7.94
N GLY A 113 10.72 -5.15 -7.37
CA GLY A 113 10.68 -6.51 -6.85
C GLY A 113 11.20 -6.68 -5.43
N THR A 114 11.63 -5.61 -4.76
CA THR A 114 12.12 -5.65 -3.39
C THR A 114 11.09 -5.08 -2.42
N LEU A 115 11.22 -5.45 -1.13
CA LEU A 115 10.42 -4.84 -0.07
C LEU A 115 11.11 -3.56 0.39
N GLN A 116 10.37 -2.46 0.43
CA GLN A 116 10.85 -1.16 0.87
C GLN A 116 10.06 -0.69 2.07
N SER A 117 10.68 0.13 2.91
CA SER A 117 9.99 0.76 4.04
C SER A 117 9.31 2.04 3.56
N VAL A 118 8.04 2.17 3.83
CA VAL A 118 7.20 3.30 3.43
C VAL A 118 6.48 3.83 4.65
N LEU A 119 6.51 5.15 4.82
CA LEU A 119 5.63 5.81 5.78
C LEU A 119 4.25 5.93 5.15
N VAL A 120 3.32 5.11 5.61
CA VAL A 120 1.96 5.07 5.08
C VAL A 120 1.16 6.21 5.68
N THR A 121 0.67 7.10 4.84
CA THR A 121 -0.12 8.28 5.23
C THR A 121 -1.20 8.50 4.18
N ILE A 122 -2.15 7.57 4.08
CA ILE A 122 -3.18 7.63 3.05
C ILE A 122 -4.16 8.75 3.37
N SER A 123 -4.22 9.75 2.50
CA SER A 123 -5.04 10.94 2.70
C SER A 123 -6.07 11.15 1.61
N ASN A 124 -6.21 10.21 0.68
CA ASN A 124 -7.10 10.30 -0.48
C ASN A 124 -6.81 11.49 -1.38
N SER A 125 -5.62 12.08 -1.28
CA SER A 125 -5.21 13.15 -2.19
C SER A 125 -4.64 12.55 -3.46
N ARG A 126 -4.85 13.24 -4.57
CA ARG A 126 -4.32 12.83 -5.88
C ARG A 126 -3.15 13.71 -6.24
N ALA A 127 -2.21 13.13 -6.97
CA ALA A 127 -1.14 13.90 -7.59
C ALA A 127 -1.73 14.79 -8.70
N ALA A 128 -1.38 16.05 -8.68
CA ALA A 128 -1.90 17.01 -9.65
C ALA A 128 -0.77 17.63 -10.48
#